data_49a9de74353aea21779152988a0af73a
#
_entry.id   49a9de74353aea21779152988a0af73a
#
_cell.length_a   1.000
_cell.length_b   1.000
_cell.length_c   1.000
_cell.angle_alpha   90.00
_cell.angle_beta   90.00
_cell.angle_gamma   90.00
#
_symmetry.space_group_name_H-M   'P 1'
#
loop_
_entity.id
_entity.type
_entity.pdbx_description
1 polymer ?
#
loop_
_entity_poly.entity_id
_entity_poly.type
_entity_poly.pdbx_seq_one_letter_code
_entity_poly.pdbx_strand_id
1 'polypeptide(L)'
;MIQFADKIEAVLKEAFVKCGYGDAEAAVKVSDRPDLCEYQCNSALPAAKKYSVNPMEIAEKIAAEVSSNDIFENVVAAKPGFINIILSSDFVSRQLKDLAAQTKLWTEGEKNPQKTVIDYGGANVAKPLHVGHLRSAVIGESVKRILRYAGNDVTGDVHLGDWGLQMGLIIEQLREEQPDLPYFDEERTRAYPHNAPFTLEDLERMYPKASARSKEDEDFLKRAQESTKKLQDGYEPYVEIWKHIMDISKKDLKRIYDSLGVTFELWKGESDAQPFIPDMIEDLKSRGIAYESQGALVIDVAEEGDAKEVPPCIIQKSDGAALYATSDLATIIDRKKNIGAESIIYVADKRQDLHFTQVFRSARKAGYVNETDNLEFIGFGTMNGKDGKPFKTRAGGVMRLEHLIADIKSAVYDKIVEGSGMTGEELDRTTVTVALAALKYGDLSNQAARDYIFDVDRFTALEGNTGPYILYTVVRLKSILDKYREAGGGPVSGGELGSPVTFKEKQLFLKALQAPGAIEEAYEKRAPHVICRYVYELSDICNGFYHDTNILSEPDEKLKKERIALITIIKDIITECLELLGIETPERM
;
A
#
# COMPACT_ATOMS: atom_id res chain seq x y z
N MET A 1 9.85 -10.18 19.33
CA MET A 1 11.27 -9.89 19.71
C MET A 1 11.35 -8.42 20.05
N ILE A 2 11.99 -8.06 21.14
CA ILE A 2 12.20 -6.66 21.49
C ILE A 2 12.95 -5.99 20.33
N GLN A 3 12.45 -4.88 19.83
CA GLN A 3 13.13 -4.13 18.77
C GLN A 3 14.58 -3.82 19.18
N PHE A 4 15.46 -3.65 18.19
CA PHE A 4 16.88 -3.42 18.49
C PHE A 4 17.10 -2.21 19.42
N ALA A 5 16.35 -1.12 19.21
CA ALA A 5 16.37 0.05 20.06
C ALA A 5 15.89 -0.24 21.48
N ASP A 6 14.86 -1.06 21.66
CA ASP A 6 14.31 -1.40 22.99
C ASP A 6 15.33 -2.09 23.89
N LYS A 7 16.28 -2.87 23.31
CA LYS A 7 17.37 -3.48 24.07
C LYS A 7 18.31 -2.45 24.67
N ILE A 8 18.56 -1.38 23.93
CA ILE A 8 19.37 -0.25 24.39
C ILE A 8 18.59 0.52 25.47
N GLU A 9 17.30 0.77 25.20
CA GLU A 9 16.41 1.47 26.14
C GLU A 9 16.26 0.74 27.46
N ALA A 10 16.15 -0.59 27.45
CA ALA A 10 16.05 -1.39 28.66
C ALA A 10 17.26 -1.21 29.58
N VAL A 11 18.48 -1.23 29.02
CA VAL A 11 19.70 -1.00 29.80
C VAL A 11 19.77 0.42 30.36
N LEU A 12 19.43 1.42 29.54
CA LEU A 12 19.37 2.80 30.00
C LEU A 12 18.30 3.00 31.09
N LYS A 13 17.13 2.36 30.94
CA LYS A 13 16.05 2.42 31.92
C LYS A 13 16.47 1.91 33.28
N GLU A 14 17.16 0.76 33.31
CA GLU A 14 17.74 0.24 34.54
C GLU A 14 18.75 1.23 35.16
N ALA A 15 19.59 1.85 34.34
CA ALA A 15 20.56 2.86 34.82
C ALA A 15 19.86 4.11 35.40
N PHE A 16 18.81 4.61 34.74
CA PHE A 16 17.99 5.70 35.28
C PHE A 16 17.39 5.35 36.63
N VAL A 17 16.85 4.13 36.79
CA VAL A 17 16.31 3.63 38.07
C VAL A 17 17.41 3.59 39.14
N LYS A 18 18.55 2.96 38.85
CA LYS A 18 19.70 2.86 39.79
C LYS A 18 20.24 4.20 40.22
N CYS A 19 20.26 5.17 39.31
CA CYS A 19 20.74 6.55 39.61
C CYS A 19 19.67 7.41 40.30
N GLY A 20 18.49 6.89 40.62
CA GLY A 20 17.42 7.62 41.33
C GLY A 20 16.47 8.41 40.43
N TYR A 21 16.45 8.14 39.13
CA TYR A 21 15.61 8.80 38.13
C TYR A 21 14.60 7.85 37.46
N GLY A 22 14.00 6.96 38.23
CA GLY A 22 13.20 5.84 37.74
C GLY A 22 11.98 6.18 36.89
N ASP A 23 11.51 7.43 36.94
CA ASP A 23 10.40 7.91 36.13
C ASP A 23 10.82 8.44 34.73
N ALA A 24 12.11 8.40 34.40
CA ALA A 24 12.57 8.76 33.07
C ALA A 24 12.23 7.67 32.06
N GLU A 25 11.81 8.04 30.86
CA GLU A 25 11.39 7.07 29.81
C GLU A 25 12.57 6.30 29.21
N ALA A 26 13.77 6.85 29.24
CA ALA A 26 15.00 6.30 28.66
C ALA A 26 14.95 6.09 27.14
N ALA A 27 14.07 6.82 26.42
CA ALA A 27 13.90 6.70 24.98
C ALA A 27 15.19 7.03 24.20
N VAL A 28 15.53 6.19 23.22
CA VAL A 28 16.65 6.42 22.30
C VAL A 28 16.16 6.69 20.89
N LYS A 29 16.93 7.46 20.14
CA LYS A 29 16.74 7.68 18.71
C LYS A 29 18.05 7.45 17.96
N VAL A 30 17.95 7.10 16.68
CA VAL A 30 19.10 7.14 15.77
C VAL A 30 19.64 8.56 15.74
N SER A 31 20.96 8.73 15.83
CA SER A 31 21.59 10.04 15.86
C SER A 31 21.50 10.75 14.51
N ASP A 32 21.18 12.03 14.53
CA ASP A 32 21.26 12.91 13.35
C ASP A 32 22.74 13.28 13.01
N ARG A 33 23.68 12.88 13.87
CA ARG A 33 25.14 13.13 13.77
C ARG A 33 25.90 11.80 13.90
N PRO A 34 25.84 10.94 12.85
CA PRO A 34 26.51 9.63 12.87
C PRO A 34 28.03 9.71 13.02
N ASP A 35 28.60 10.88 12.76
CA ASP A 35 30.00 11.19 13.04
C ASP A 35 30.36 11.33 14.54
N LEU A 36 29.37 11.55 15.41
CA LEU A 36 29.54 11.71 16.85
C LEU A 36 29.04 10.48 17.63
N CYS A 37 27.95 9.90 17.24
CA CYS A 37 27.35 8.74 17.90
C CYS A 37 26.35 8.05 16.99
N GLU A 38 26.02 6.80 17.29
CA GLU A 38 25.06 5.99 16.53
C GLU A 38 23.64 6.20 17.04
N TYR A 39 23.47 6.26 18.35
CA TYR A 39 22.22 6.53 19.05
C TYR A 39 22.36 7.66 20.05
N GLN A 40 21.25 8.30 20.38
CA GLN A 40 21.20 9.38 21.35
C GLN A 40 19.98 9.24 22.27
N CYS A 41 20.18 9.31 23.58
CA CYS A 41 19.11 9.42 24.56
C CYS A 41 19.04 10.86 25.09
N ASN A 42 17.84 11.45 25.02
CA ASN A 42 17.59 12.82 25.45
C ASN A 42 16.82 12.90 26.79
N SER A 43 16.58 11.76 27.45
CA SER A 43 15.70 11.64 28.61
C SER A 43 16.23 12.35 29.88
N ALA A 44 17.51 12.68 29.92
CA ALA A 44 18.05 13.52 31.01
C ALA A 44 17.46 14.94 31.01
N LEU A 45 17.02 15.49 29.88
CA LEU A 45 16.42 16.82 29.79
C LEU A 45 15.05 16.92 30.49
N PRO A 46 14.06 16.07 30.20
CA PRO A 46 12.81 16.05 30.94
C PRO A 46 12.99 15.62 32.40
N ALA A 47 13.89 14.66 32.68
CA ALA A 47 14.20 14.24 34.04
C ALA A 47 14.74 15.40 34.88
N ALA A 48 15.62 16.24 34.33
CA ALA A 48 16.16 17.41 35.00
C ALA A 48 15.10 18.37 35.53
N LYS A 49 14.05 18.60 34.74
CA LYS A 49 12.91 19.42 35.17
C LYS A 49 12.13 18.77 36.31
N LYS A 50 11.92 17.46 36.26
CA LYS A 50 11.14 16.71 37.25
C LYS A 50 11.90 16.64 38.60
N TYR A 51 13.19 16.37 38.56
CA TYR A 51 14.01 16.16 39.75
C TYR A 51 14.72 17.42 40.23
N SER A 52 14.60 18.56 39.53
CA SER A 52 15.26 19.82 39.82
C SER A 52 16.80 19.69 39.90
N VAL A 53 17.41 18.94 39.00
CA VAL A 53 18.85 18.64 38.89
C VAL A 53 19.34 19.10 37.52
N ASN A 54 20.65 19.41 37.43
CA ASN A 54 21.27 19.77 36.16
C ASN A 54 21.19 18.58 35.16
N PRO A 55 20.69 18.75 33.93
CA PRO A 55 20.60 17.66 32.96
C PRO A 55 21.96 17.03 32.62
N MET A 56 23.04 17.80 32.63
CA MET A 56 24.41 17.24 32.45
C MET A 56 24.80 16.30 33.58
N GLU A 57 24.45 16.62 34.82
CA GLU A 57 24.75 15.76 35.98
C GLU A 57 24.02 14.42 35.87
N ILE A 58 22.75 14.44 35.41
CA ILE A 58 21.99 13.21 35.14
C ILE A 58 22.65 12.41 34.02
N ALA A 59 22.95 13.07 32.90
CA ALA A 59 23.54 12.40 31.73
C ALA A 59 24.92 11.77 32.08
N GLU A 60 25.77 12.48 32.86
CA GLU A 60 27.07 11.97 33.32
C GLU A 60 26.92 10.74 34.23
N LYS A 61 25.97 10.77 35.18
CA LYS A 61 25.69 9.61 36.06
C LYS A 61 25.22 8.39 35.29
N ILE A 62 24.29 8.58 34.33
CA ILE A 62 23.79 7.49 33.51
C ILE A 62 24.90 6.94 32.62
N ALA A 63 25.65 7.78 31.93
CA ALA A 63 26.77 7.36 31.09
C ALA A 63 27.82 6.56 31.90
N ALA A 64 28.15 6.99 33.12
CA ALA A 64 29.05 6.25 34.00
C ALA A 64 28.49 4.89 34.43
N GLU A 65 27.20 4.80 34.78
CA GLU A 65 26.55 3.57 35.22
C GLU A 65 26.57 2.51 34.13
N VAL A 66 26.35 2.89 32.84
CA VAL A 66 26.30 1.95 31.74
C VAL A 66 27.64 1.68 31.06
N SER A 67 28.70 2.40 31.40
CA SER A 67 30.01 2.35 30.71
C SER A 67 30.67 0.97 30.69
N SER A 68 30.34 0.09 31.63
CA SER A 68 30.87 -1.28 31.72
C SER A 68 29.97 -2.33 31.06
N ASN A 69 28.84 -1.94 30.50
CA ASN A 69 27.90 -2.88 29.83
C ASN A 69 28.43 -3.23 28.43
N ASP A 70 28.44 -4.52 28.09
CA ASP A 70 29.01 -5.07 26.83
C ASP A 70 28.24 -4.68 25.57
N ILE A 71 27.05 -4.08 25.72
CA ILE A 71 26.28 -3.49 24.60
C ILE A 71 27.01 -2.27 24.04
N PHE A 72 27.69 -1.52 24.88
CA PHE A 72 28.28 -0.22 24.52
C PHE A 72 29.79 -0.33 24.29
N GLU A 73 30.25 0.30 23.23
CA GLU A 73 31.67 0.62 23.03
C GLU A 73 32.02 1.93 23.76
N ASN A 74 31.13 2.94 23.67
CA ASN A 74 31.30 4.20 24.34
C ASN A 74 29.96 4.86 24.62
N VAL A 75 29.83 5.47 25.81
CA VAL A 75 28.68 6.28 26.20
C VAL A 75 29.16 7.58 26.82
N VAL A 76 28.78 8.71 26.24
CA VAL A 76 29.28 10.02 26.65
C VAL A 76 28.15 11.02 26.84
N ALA A 77 28.18 11.73 27.98
CA ALA A 77 27.29 12.86 28.19
C ALA A 77 27.73 14.06 27.34
N ALA A 78 26.78 14.69 26.64
CA ALA A 78 27.01 15.86 25.80
C ALA A 78 26.02 16.98 26.12
N LYS A 79 26.47 18.23 26.00
CA LYS A 79 25.61 19.41 26.27
C LYS A 79 24.41 19.43 25.31
N PRO A 80 23.20 19.79 25.77
CA PRO A 80 22.90 20.29 27.14
C PRO A 80 22.46 19.19 28.14
N GLY A 81 22.64 17.93 27.87
CA GLY A 81 22.22 16.77 28.66
C GLY A 81 21.85 15.59 27.79
N PHE A 82 22.48 15.50 26.62
CA PHE A 82 22.35 14.33 25.73
C PHE A 82 23.27 13.21 26.22
N ILE A 83 22.82 11.96 25.99
CA ILE A 83 23.64 10.77 26.19
C ILE A 83 23.91 10.19 24.82
N ASN A 84 25.13 10.39 24.33
CA ASN A 84 25.59 9.89 23.05
C ASN A 84 26.12 8.46 23.21
N ILE A 85 25.66 7.55 22.33
CA ILE A 85 25.87 6.12 22.44
C ILE A 85 26.55 5.59 21.18
N ILE A 86 27.68 4.89 21.38
CA ILE A 86 28.36 4.07 20.38
C ILE A 86 28.24 2.62 20.84
N LEU A 87 27.67 1.75 20.01
CA LEU A 87 27.44 0.35 20.32
C LEU A 87 28.68 -0.50 20.06
N SER A 88 28.84 -1.56 20.82
CA SER A 88 29.91 -2.55 20.61
C SER A 88 29.71 -3.27 19.27
N SER A 89 30.77 -3.40 18.49
CA SER A 89 30.74 -4.12 17.21
C SER A 89 30.29 -5.57 17.37
N ASP A 90 30.66 -6.24 18.45
CA ASP A 90 30.26 -7.60 18.76
C ASP A 90 28.77 -7.71 19.10
N PHE A 91 28.23 -6.72 19.83
CA PHE A 91 26.79 -6.68 20.10
C PHE A 91 26.00 -6.51 18.79
N VAL A 92 26.38 -5.54 17.96
CA VAL A 92 25.72 -5.27 16.67
C VAL A 92 25.78 -6.51 15.77
N SER A 93 26.93 -7.23 15.72
CA SER A 93 27.06 -8.46 14.96
C SER A 93 26.13 -9.57 15.48
N ARG A 94 26.09 -9.80 16.79
CA ARG A 94 25.17 -10.80 17.40
C ARG A 94 23.72 -10.49 17.03
N GLN A 95 23.30 -9.23 17.14
CA GLN A 95 21.92 -8.84 16.81
C GLN A 95 21.56 -9.07 15.34
N LEU A 96 22.51 -8.80 14.41
CA LEU A 96 22.26 -9.03 12.99
C LEU A 96 22.25 -10.53 12.64
N LYS A 97 23.06 -11.35 13.31
CA LYS A 97 22.97 -12.82 13.21
C LYS A 97 21.61 -13.33 13.68
N ASP A 98 21.14 -12.84 14.83
CA ASP A 98 19.84 -13.22 15.38
C ASP A 98 18.71 -12.82 14.42
N LEU A 99 18.77 -11.65 13.81
CA LEU A 99 17.81 -11.21 12.79
C LEU A 99 17.85 -12.10 11.54
N ALA A 100 19.05 -12.41 11.04
CA ALA A 100 19.24 -13.24 9.85
C ALA A 100 18.83 -14.70 10.04
N ALA A 101 18.76 -15.18 11.29
CA ALA A 101 18.28 -16.52 11.62
C ALA A 101 16.75 -16.64 11.68
N GLN A 102 16.02 -15.53 11.59
CA GLN A 102 14.57 -15.53 11.64
C GLN A 102 13.96 -15.90 10.28
N THR A 103 12.72 -16.38 10.31
CA THR A 103 11.97 -16.74 9.09
C THR A 103 11.41 -15.51 8.36
N LYS A 104 11.32 -14.39 9.04
CA LYS A 104 10.90 -13.08 8.50
C LYS A 104 11.44 -11.96 9.38
N LEU A 105 11.59 -10.76 8.79
CA LEU A 105 12.21 -9.61 9.45
C LEU A 105 11.46 -9.13 10.70
N TRP A 106 10.15 -9.18 10.69
CA TRP A 106 9.31 -8.81 11.83
C TRP A 106 8.48 -10.01 12.28
N THR A 107 8.97 -10.72 13.29
CA THR A 107 8.37 -11.97 13.78
C THR A 107 7.31 -11.77 14.85
N GLU A 108 7.28 -10.62 15.53
CA GLU A 108 6.26 -10.34 16.55
C GLU A 108 4.87 -10.23 15.94
N GLY A 109 4.79 -9.57 14.79
CA GLY A 109 3.53 -9.37 14.09
C GLY A 109 2.47 -8.68 14.95
N GLU A 110 1.21 -8.81 14.53
CA GLU A 110 0.05 -8.32 15.29
C GLU A 110 -0.29 -9.28 16.44
N LYS A 111 -0.43 -8.74 17.65
CA LYS A 111 -0.75 -9.53 18.85
C LYS A 111 -2.18 -10.04 18.85
N ASN A 112 -3.09 -9.30 18.20
CA ASN A 112 -4.49 -9.66 18.05
C ASN A 112 -4.88 -9.63 16.56
N PRO A 113 -4.48 -10.65 15.78
CA PRO A 113 -4.78 -10.71 14.36
C PRO A 113 -6.28 -10.57 14.11
N GLN A 114 -6.65 -9.67 13.19
CA GLN A 114 -8.04 -9.40 12.85
C GLN A 114 -8.39 -10.00 11.50
N LYS A 115 -9.66 -10.38 11.35
CA LYS A 115 -10.23 -10.71 10.06
C LYS A 115 -10.54 -9.41 9.32
N THR A 116 -9.74 -9.11 8.32
CA THR A 116 -9.74 -7.81 7.63
C THR A 116 -10.23 -7.95 6.20
N VAL A 117 -11.14 -7.07 5.78
CA VAL A 117 -11.45 -6.84 4.36
C VAL A 117 -10.80 -5.53 3.94
N ILE A 118 -10.02 -5.56 2.88
CA ILE A 118 -9.47 -4.35 2.27
C ILE A 118 -10.11 -4.15 0.89
N ASP A 119 -10.76 -3.00 0.72
CA ASP A 119 -11.45 -2.56 -0.48
C ASP A 119 -10.54 -1.62 -1.26
N TYR A 120 -10.13 -2.01 -2.45
CA TYR A 120 -9.21 -1.24 -3.27
C TYR A 120 -9.33 -1.59 -4.76
N GLY A 121 -8.76 -0.77 -5.64
CA GLY A 121 -8.88 -0.93 -7.09
C GLY A 121 -10.07 -0.17 -7.67
N GLY A 122 -11.26 -0.32 -7.09
CA GLY A 122 -12.45 0.53 -7.30
C GLY A 122 -12.83 0.83 -8.75
N ALA A 123 -12.81 -0.17 -9.65
CA ALA A 123 -13.08 0.00 -11.07
C ALA A 123 -14.58 0.02 -11.38
N ASN A 124 -14.98 0.87 -12.30
CA ASN A 124 -16.32 0.77 -12.91
C ASN A 124 -16.26 -0.20 -14.09
N VAL A 125 -17.25 -1.08 -14.20
CA VAL A 125 -17.39 -1.97 -15.36
C VAL A 125 -17.66 -1.17 -16.64
N ALA A 126 -17.41 -1.77 -17.80
CA ALA A 126 -17.55 -1.14 -19.10
C ALA A 126 -16.69 0.12 -19.33
N LYS A 127 -15.63 0.29 -18.54
CA LYS A 127 -14.65 1.37 -18.69
C LYS A 127 -13.24 0.81 -18.54
N PRO A 128 -12.27 1.30 -19.35
CA PRO A 128 -10.90 0.90 -19.17
C PRO A 128 -10.33 1.49 -17.86
N LEU A 129 -9.39 0.77 -17.27
CA LEU A 129 -8.60 1.32 -16.17
C LEU A 129 -7.79 2.52 -16.66
N HIS A 130 -7.86 3.59 -15.93
CA HIS A 130 -7.07 4.80 -16.16
C HIS A 130 -6.05 5.00 -15.01
N VAL A 131 -5.11 5.92 -15.21
CA VAL A 131 -4.04 6.19 -14.24
C VAL A 131 -4.55 6.53 -12.82
N GLY A 132 -5.77 7.03 -12.68
CA GLY A 132 -6.38 7.27 -11.36
C GLY A 132 -6.68 6.00 -10.56
N HIS A 133 -6.83 4.83 -11.21
CA HIS A 133 -7.04 3.56 -10.53
C HIS A 133 -5.72 2.93 -10.04
N LEU A 134 -4.57 3.35 -10.61
CA LEU A 134 -3.26 2.81 -10.24
C LEU A 134 -2.98 2.95 -8.75
N ARG A 135 -3.20 4.16 -8.19
CA ARG A 135 -2.88 4.45 -6.80
C ARG A 135 -3.65 3.56 -5.83
N SER A 136 -4.98 3.43 -6.05
CA SER A 136 -5.80 2.52 -5.23
C SER A 136 -5.26 1.10 -5.29
N ALA A 137 -4.96 0.59 -6.49
CA ALA A 137 -4.49 -0.77 -6.70
C ALA A 137 -3.13 -1.04 -6.04
N VAL A 138 -2.15 -0.16 -6.24
CA VAL A 138 -0.77 -0.37 -5.78
C VAL A 138 -0.66 -0.16 -4.26
N ILE A 139 -1.30 0.90 -3.73
CA ILE A 139 -1.32 1.16 -2.28
C ILE A 139 -2.08 0.04 -1.56
N GLY A 140 -3.27 -0.33 -2.06
CA GLY A 140 -4.09 -1.38 -1.45
C GLY A 140 -3.39 -2.74 -1.44
N GLU A 141 -2.75 -3.14 -2.55
CA GLU A 141 -1.99 -4.39 -2.61
C GLU A 141 -0.82 -4.39 -1.62
N SER A 142 -0.06 -3.30 -1.51
CA SER A 142 1.03 -3.21 -0.55
C SER A 142 0.54 -3.25 0.90
N VAL A 143 -0.52 -2.51 1.24
CA VAL A 143 -1.13 -2.55 2.58
C VAL A 143 -1.66 -3.95 2.89
N LYS A 144 -2.31 -4.63 1.94
CA LYS A 144 -2.76 -6.02 2.10
C LYS A 144 -1.58 -6.96 2.44
N ARG A 145 -0.47 -6.84 1.72
CA ARG A 145 0.74 -7.65 1.95
C ARG A 145 1.35 -7.38 3.32
N ILE A 146 1.46 -6.13 3.73
CA ILE A 146 1.97 -5.73 5.05
C ILE A 146 1.07 -6.28 6.17
N LEU A 147 -0.26 -6.17 6.02
CA LEU A 147 -1.21 -6.72 6.98
C LEU A 147 -1.12 -8.24 7.12
N ARG A 148 -1.01 -8.96 6.00
CA ARG A 148 -0.80 -10.42 5.98
C ARG A 148 0.54 -10.82 6.60
N TYR A 149 1.56 -10.05 6.32
CA TYR A 149 2.89 -10.27 6.90
C TYR A 149 2.86 -10.13 8.42
N ALA A 150 2.07 -9.19 8.95
CA ALA A 150 1.82 -9.03 10.38
C ALA A 150 0.98 -10.15 10.99
N GLY A 151 0.35 -11.02 10.19
CA GLY A 151 -0.41 -12.17 10.65
C GLY A 151 -1.93 -12.01 10.58
N ASN A 152 -2.46 -10.91 10.07
CA ASN A 152 -3.90 -10.74 9.88
C ASN A 152 -4.45 -11.66 8.77
N ASP A 153 -5.70 -12.10 8.94
CA ASP A 153 -6.47 -12.79 7.89
C ASP A 153 -7.10 -11.73 6.97
N VAL A 154 -6.46 -11.48 5.82
CA VAL A 154 -6.84 -10.36 4.95
C VAL A 154 -7.44 -10.84 3.64
N THR A 155 -8.63 -10.36 3.35
CA THR A 155 -9.36 -10.56 2.09
C THR A 155 -9.38 -9.25 1.29
N GLY A 156 -8.83 -9.25 0.08
CA GLY A 156 -8.91 -8.13 -0.87
C GLY A 156 -10.18 -8.18 -1.70
N ASP A 157 -10.91 -7.08 -1.78
CA ASP A 157 -12.12 -6.92 -2.59
C ASP A 157 -11.95 -5.76 -3.57
N VAL A 158 -12.22 -6.00 -4.86
CA VAL A 158 -12.12 -4.95 -5.88
C VAL A 158 -13.32 -4.01 -5.91
N HIS A 159 -14.43 -4.42 -5.40
CA HIS A 159 -15.73 -3.74 -5.30
C HIS A 159 -16.10 -2.89 -6.53
N LEU A 160 -16.68 -3.55 -7.53
CA LEU A 160 -16.96 -2.97 -8.84
C LEU A 160 -18.18 -2.03 -8.83
N GLY A 161 -18.08 -0.89 -9.53
CA GLY A 161 -19.25 -0.07 -9.87
C GLY A 161 -19.99 -0.67 -11.07
N ASP A 162 -21.03 -1.47 -10.80
CA ASP A 162 -21.70 -2.29 -11.81
C ASP A 162 -23.24 -2.17 -11.83
N TRP A 163 -23.82 -1.30 -10.98
CA TRP A 163 -25.27 -1.31 -10.75
C TRP A 163 -25.97 0.05 -10.94
N GLY A 164 -25.24 1.07 -11.36
CA GLY A 164 -25.74 2.44 -11.50
C GLY A 164 -26.30 2.77 -12.89
N LEU A 165 -26.65 4.06 -13.07
CA LEU A 165 -27.19 4.63 -14.33
C LEU A 165 -26.34 4.30 -15.57
N GLN A 166 -25.05 4.05 -15.42
CA GLN A 166 -24.17 3.67 -16.53
C GLN A 166 -24.66 2.39 -17.23
N MET A 167 -25.26 1.43 -16.50
CA MET A 167 -25.81 0.23 -17.12
C MET A 167 -27.01 0.53 -18.01
N GLY A 168 -27.94 1.36 -17.54
CA GLY A 168 -29.08 1.80 -18.35
C GLY A 168 -28.66 2.60 -19.57
N LEU A 169 -27.64 3.44 -19.46
CA LEU A 169 -27.07 4.18 -20.60
C LEU A 169 -26.53 3.26 -21.68
N ILE A 170 -25.80 2.20 -21.27
CA ILE A 170 -25.25 1.20 -22.19
C ILE A 170 -26.39 0.38 -22.82
N ILE A 171 -27.38 -0.04 -22.04
CA ILE A 171 -28.53 -0.81 -22.52
C ILE A 171 -29.31 -0.01 -23.59
N GLU A 172 -29.59 1.29 -23.34
CA GLU A 172 -30.33 2.10 -24.32
C GLU A 172 -29.48 2.40 -25.58
N GLN A 173 -28.17 2.63 -25.41
CA GLN A 173 -27.29 2.79 -26.56
C GLN A 173 -27.19 1.52 -27.41
N LEU A 174 -27.12 0.34 -26.76
CA LEU A 174 -27.10 -0.95 -27.42
C LEU A 174 -28.44 -1.19 -28.16
N ARG A 175 -29.57 -0.84 -27.54
CA ARG A 175 -30.91 -0.96 -28.17
C ARG A 175 -30.98 -0.15 -29.47
N GLU A 176 -30.46 1.05 -29.51
CA GLU A 176 -30.46 1.89 -30.70
C GLU A 176 -29.49 1.42 -31.78
N GLU A 177 -28.33 0.91 -31.40
CA GLU A 177 -27.32 0.43 -32.35
C GLU A 177 -27.61 -0.97 -32.88
N GLN A 178 -28.27 -1.82 -32.07
CA GLN A 178 -28.57 -3.23 -32.40
C GLN A 178 -29.98 -3.60 -31.96
N PRO A 179 -31.04 -2.99 -32.54
CA PRO A 179 -32.44 -3.20 -32.11
C PRO A 179 -32.94 -4.64 -32.30
N ASP A 180 -32.33 -5.40 -33.21
CA ASP A 180 -32.72 -6.76 -33.53
C ASP A 180 -32.15 -7.80 -32.55
N LEU A 181 -31.43 -7.41 -31.52
CA LEU A 181 -30.93 -8.33 -30.51
C LEU A 181 -32.09 -8.97 -29.72
N PRO A 182 -32.00 -10.26 -29.34
CA PRO A 182 -33.06 -10.98 -28.60
C PRO A 182 -33.44 -10.33 -27.27
N TYR A 183 -32.58 -9.52 -26.68
CA TYR A 183 -32.84 -8.82 -25.42
C TYR A 183 -33.91 -7.72 -25.55
N PHE A 184 -34.18 -7.26 -26.79
CA PHE A 184 -35.14 -6.20 -27.09
C PHE A 184 -36.41 -6.74 -27.77
N ASP A 185 -36.49 -8.06 -27.91
CA ASP A 185 -37.67 -8.76 -28.42
C ASP A 185 -38.72 -8.89 -27.30
N GLU A 186 -39.80 -8.10 -27.39
CA GLU A 186 -40.87 -8.08 -26.38
C GLU A 186 -41.63 -9.42 -26.32
N GLU A 187 -41.72 -10.14 -27.42
CA GLU A 187 -42.40 -11.45 -27.51
C GLU A 187 -41.51 -12.59 -26.96
N ARG A 188 -40.22 -12.34 -26.71
CA ARG A 188 -39.24 -13.32 -26.21
C ARG A 188 -39.20 -14.61 -27.01
N THR A 189 -39.28 -14.49 -28.30
CA THR A 189 -39.34 -15.64 -29.23
C THR A 189 -37.99 -16.27 -29.50
N ARG A 190 -36.88 -15.57 -29.15
CA ARG A 190 -35.49 -15.98 -29.43
C ARG A 190 -34.72 -16.20 -28.15
N ALA A 191 -33.88 -17.24 -28.15
CA ALA A 191 -32.94 -17.47 -27.05
C ALA A 191 -31.82 -16.40 -27.02
N TYR A 192 -31.35 -16.07 -25.82
CA TYR A 192 -30.24 -15.15 -25.68
C TYR A 192 -28.94 -15.79 -26.19
N PRO A 193 -28.06 -15.00 -26.85
CA PRO A 193 -26.74 -15.47 -27.25
C PRO A 193 -25.92 -15.97 -26.07
N HIS A 194 -25.19 -17.06 -26.23
CA HIS A 194 -24.29 -17.57 -25.22
C HIS A 194 -23.06 -16.65 -25.07
N ASN A 195 -22.57 -16.08 -26.18
CA ASN A 195 -21.49 -15.11 -26.20
C ASN A 195 -22.06 -13.70 -26.27
N ALA A 196 -21.36 -12.75 -25.65
CA ALA A 196 -21.72 -11.34 -25.72
C ALA A 196 -21.80 -10.85 -27.18
N PRO A 197 -22.86 -10.13 -27.57
CA PRO A 197 -23.01 -9.58 -28.93
C PRO A 197 -22.20 -8.30 -29.14
N PHE A 198 -21.35 -7.93 -28.20
CA PHE A 198 -20.49 -6.73 -28.20
C PHE A 198 -19.14 -7.06 -27.56
N THR A 199 -18.13 -6.25 -27.87
CA THR A 199 -16.77 -6.35 -27.34
C THR A 199 -16.51 -5.30 -26.26
N LEU A 200 -15.32 -5.34 -25.64
CA LEU A 200 -14.89 -4.29 -24.71
C LEU A 200 -14.77 -2.94 -25.44
N GLU A 201 -14.22 -2.91 -26.66
CA GLU A 201 -14.09 -1.70 -27.47
C GLU A 201 -15.46 -1.08 -27.80
N ASP A 202 -16.48 -1.93 -28.00
CA ASP A 202 -17.86 -1.45 -28.17
C ASP A 202 -18.38 -0.77 -26.91
N LEU A 203 -18.16 -1.36 -25.72
CA LEU A 203 -18.54 -0.75 -24.45
C LEU A 203 -17.83 0.58 -24.21
N GLU A 204 -16.53 0.62 -24.49
CA GLU A 204 -15.71 1.83 -24.37
C GLU A 204 -16.15 2.97 -25.32
N ARG A 205 -16.72 2.64 -26.45
CA ARG A 205 -17.30 3.57 -27.40
C ARG A 205 -18.72 3.99 -27.02
N MET A 206 -19.55 3.03 -26.66
CA MET A 206 -20.98 3.24 -26.36
C MET A 206 -21.18 4.09 -25.10
N TYR A 207 -20.47 3.80 -24.02
CA TYR A 207 -20.70 4.48 -22.75
C TYR A 207 -20.43 6.00 -22.81
N PRO A 208 -19.27 6.52 -23.30
CA PRO A 208 -19.05 7.96 -23.42
C PRO A 208 -20.06 8.65 -24.34
N LYS A 209 -20.46 7.98 -25.44
CA LYS A 209 -21.47 8.48 -26.38
C LYS A 209 -22.83 8.62 -25.69
N ALA A 210 -23.27 7.58 -24.99
CA ALA A 210 -24.53 7.59 -24.22
C ALA A 210 -24.50 8.62 -23.09
N SER A 211 -23.37 8.71 -22.37
CA SER A 211 -23.18 9.69 -21.28
C SER A 211 -23.17 11.14 -21.77
N ALA A 212 -22.60 11.41 -22.94
CA ALA A 212 -22.67 12.76 -23.55
C ALA A 212 -24.12 13.09 -23.96
N ARG A 213 -24.77 12.15 -24.64
CA ARG A 213 -26.15 12.31 -25.09
C ARG A 213 -27.13 12.52 -23.93
N SER A 214 -27.00 11.80 -22.84
CA SER A 214 -27.91 11.92 -21.68
C SER A 214 -27.92 13.32 -21.04
N LYS A 215 -26.93 14.19 -21.35
CA LYS A 215 -26.86 15.58 -20.89
C LYS A 215 -27.64 16.54 -21.77
N GLU A 216 -27.90 16.14 -23.01
CA GLU A 216 -28.51 16.98 -24.06
C GLU A 216 -29.93 16.49 -24.44
N ASP A 217 -30.24 15.19 -24.21
CA ASP A 217 -31.48 14.51 -24.58
C ASP A 217 -32.14 13.94 -23.30
N GLU A 218 -33.11 14.68 -22.75
CA GLU A 218 -33.85 14.30 -21.53
C GLU A 218 -34.66 13.02 -21.74
N ASP A 219 -35.18 12.76 -22.94
CA ASP A 219 -35.96 11.55 -23.21
C ASP A 219 -35.06 10.33 -23.24
N PHE A 220 -33.84 10.43 -23.78
CA PHE A 220 -32.83 9.38 -23.69
C PHE A 220 -32.44 9.12 -22.23
N LEU A 221 -32.22 10.17 -21.44
CA LEU A 221 -31.89 10.02 -20.01
C LEU A 221 -33.02 9.30 -19.25
N LYS A 222 -34.28 9.66 -19.48
CA LYS A 222 -35.43 8.99 -18.85
C LYS A 222 -35.47 7.51 -19.21
N ARG A 223 -35.33 7.14 -20.49
CA ARG A 223 -35.26 5.74 -20.90
C ARG A 223 -34.12 4.99 -20.24
N ALA A 224 -32.93 5.62 -20.14
CA ALA A 224 -31.79 5.01 -19.46
C ALA A 224 -32.05 4.80 -17.96
N GLN A 225 -32.71 5.73 -17.28
CA GLN A 225 -33.13 5.59 -15.89
C GLN A 225 -34.16 4.45 -15.72
N GLU A 226 -35.15 4.35 -16.62
CA GLU A 226 -36.11 3.26 -16.64
C GLU A 226 -35.43 1.91 -16.88
N SER A 227 -34.47 1.84 -17.79
CA SER A 227 -33.71 0.63 -18.08
C SER A 227 -32.81 0.24 -16.89
N THR A 228 -32.22 1.21 -16.19
CA THR A 228 -31.51 0.96 -14.92
C THR A 228 -32.45 0.35 -13.88
N LYS A 229 -33.64 0.94 -13.71
CA LYS A 229 -34.63 0.41 -12.76
C LYS A 229 -35.08 -0.99 -13.13
N LYS A 230 -35.39 -1.25 -14.41
CA LYS A 230 -35.77 -2.60 -14.88
C LYS A 230 -34.66 -3.63 -14.58
N LEU A 231 -33.39 -3.27 -14.80
CA LEU A 231 -32.25 -4.12 -14.43
C LEU A 231 -32.25 -4.43 -12.94
N GLN A 232 -32.40 -3.38 -12.10
CA GLN A 232 -32.41 -3.49 -10.64
C GLN A 232 -33.63 -4.28 -10.11
N ASP A 233 -34.76 -4.20 -10.80
CA ASP A 233 -35.97 -4.99 -10.53
C ASP A 233 -35.87 -6.45 -11.06
N GLY A 234 -34.73 -6.84 -11.65
CA GLY A 234 -34.45 -8.18 -12.11
C GLY A 234 -35.06 -8.53 -13.47
N TYR A 235 -35.35 -7.55 -14.34
CA TYR A 235 -35.87 -7.80 -15.69
C TYR A 235 -34.87 -8.64 -16.50
N GLU A 236 -35.22 -9.89 -16.73
CA GLU A 236 -34.35 -10.93 -17.28
C GLU A 236 -33.49 -10.50 -18.50
N PRO A 237 -34.07 -9.88 -19.58
CA PRO A 237 -33.26 -9.47 -20.74
C PRO A 237 -32.11 -8.53 -20.38
N TYR A 238 -32.32 -7.62 -19.43
CA TYR A 238 -31.29 -6.67 -19.03
C TYR A 238 -30.26 -7.26 -18.05
N VAL A 239 -30.71 -8.22 -17.24
CA VAL A 239 -29.81 -9.03 -16.41
C VAL A 239 -28.86 -9.85 -17.30
N GLU A 240 -29.32 -10.41 -18.41
CA GLU A 240 -28.46 -11.13 -19.35
C GLU A 240 -27.47 -10.22 -20.07
N ILE A 241 -27.85 -8.99 -20.47
CA ILE A 241 -26.92 -7.98 -21.00
C ILE A 241 -25.87 -7.63 -19.92
N TRP A 242 -26.30 -7.37 -18.68
CA TRP A 242 -25.43 -7.05 -17.56
C TRP A 242 -24.42 -8.17 -17.28
N LYS A 243 -24.84 -9.45 -17.32
CA LYS A 243 -23.92 -10.58 -17.17
C LYS A 243 -22.82 -10.57 -18.23
N HIS A 244 -23.13 -10.26 -19.48
CA HIS A 244 -22.13 -10.13 -20.53
C HIS A 244 -21.18 -8.97 -20.29
N ILE A 245 -21.69 -7.80 -19.87
CA ILE A 245 -20.86 -6.65 -19.49
C ILE A 245 -19.90 -7.03 -18.36
N MET A 246 -20.40 -7.72 -17.34
CA MET A 246 -19.59 -8.17 -16.21
C MET A 246 -18.49 -9.14 -16.62
N ASP A 247 -18.82 -10.14 -17.46
CA ASP A 247 -17.85 -11.15 -17.91
C ASP A 247 -16.70 -10.52 -18.71
N ILE A 248 -17.02 -9.64 -19.66
CA ILE A 248 -16.03 -8.93 -20.46
C ILE A 248 -15.18 -8.01 -19.57
N SER A 249 -15.82 -7.22 -18.71
CA SER A 249 -15.14 -6.26 -17.85
C SER A 249 -14.22 -6.93 -16.83
N LYS A 250 -14.70 -7.98 -16.15
CA LYS A 250 -13.90 -8.73 -15.18
C LYS A 250 -12.66 -9.37 -15.81
N LYS A 251 -12.80 -9.92 -17.04
CA LYS A 251 -11.65 -10.50 -17.76
C LYS A 251 -10.57 -9.47 -18.06
N ASP A 252 -10.96 -8.30 -18.52
CA ASP A 252 -10.00 -7.23 -18.84
C ASP A 252 -9.36 -6.65 -17.59
N LEU A 253 -10.17 -6.29 -16.60
CA LEU A 253 -9.69 -5.78 -15.32
C LEU A 253 -8.71 -6.75 -14.65
N LYS A 254 -9.04 -8.05 -14.64
CA LYS A 254 -8.16 -9.09 -14.10
C LYS A 254 -6.84 -9.14 -14.84
N ARG A 255 -6.84 -9.10 -16.16
CA ARG A 255 -5.63 -9.09 -17.00
C ARG A 255 -4.70 -7.94 -16.62
N ILE A 256 -5.25 -6.73 -16.42
CA ILE A 256 -4.46 -5.54 -16.08
C ILE A 256 -3.95 -5.63 -14.64
N TYR A 257 -4.78 -6.03 -13.67
CA TYR A 257 -4.35 -6.19 -12.28
C TYR A 257 -3.32 -7.30 -12.14
N ASP A 258 -3.50 -8.45 -12.80
CA ASP A 258 -2.51 -9.54 -12.83
C ASP A 258 -1.16 -9.03 -13.39
N SER A 259 -1.18 -8.21 -14.45
CA SER A 259 0.04 -7.61 -14.99
C SER A 259 0.76 -6.66 -14.02
N LEU A 260 0.03 -6.07 -13.08
CA LEU A 260 0.57 -5.26 -11.99
C LEU A 260 0.96 -6.11 -10.76
N GLY A 261 0.70 -7.41 -10.74
CA GLY A 261 0.86 -8.24 -9.55
C GLY A 261 -0.07 -7.83 -8.41
N VAL A 262 -1.27 -7.31 -8.75
CA VAL A 262 -2.35 -6.95 -7.82
C VAL A 262 -3.40 -8.05 -7.87
N THR A 263 -3.79 -8.59 -6.70
CA THR A 263 -4.68 -9.75 -6.61
C THR A 263 -5.84 -9.51 -5.66
N PHE A 264 -7.00 -10.02 -6.02
CA PHE A 264 -8.22 -9.95 -5.21
C PHE A 264 -8.79 -11.33 -4.97
N GLU A 265 -9.23 -11.59 -3.76
CA GLU A 265 -9.96 -12.79 -3.38
C GLU A 265 -11.45 -12.65 -3.69
N LEU A 266 -11.97 -11.41 -3.64
CA LEU A 266 -13.37 -11.10 -3.96
C LEU A 266 -13.45 -10.14 -5.14
N TRP A 267 -14.44 -10.42 -6.00
CA TRP A 267 -14.81 -9.63 -7.16
C TRP A 267 -16.29 -9.25 -7.05
N LYS A 268 -16.62 -8.59 -5.94
CA LYS A 268 -17.97 -8.10 -5.66
C LYS A 268 -18.21 -6.75 -6.31
N GLY A 269 -19.45 -6.29 -6.28
CA GLY A 269 -19.87 -5.01 -6.80
C GLY A 269 -21.04 -4.43 -6.03
N GLU A 270 -21.49 -3.26 -6.45
CA GLU A 270 -22.69 -2.61 -5.91
C GLU A 270 -23.93 -3.51 -6.03
N SER A 271 -23.99 -4.37 -7.08
CA SER A 271 -25.07 -5.36 -7.28
C SER A 271 -25.15 -6.39 -6.15
N ASP A 272 -24.02 -6.78 -5.55
CA ASP A 272 -24.01 -7.74 -4.42
C ASP A 272 -24.57 -7.13 -3.13
N ALA A 273 -24.54 -5.81 -2.99
CA ALA A 273 -25.10 -5.10 -1.84
C ALA A 273 -26.62 -4.89 -1.95
N GLN A 274 -27.17 -4.91 -3.18
CA GLN A 274 -28.58 -4.62 -3.45
C GLN A 274 -29.56 -5.44 -2.60
N PRO A 275 -29.37 -6.75 -2.36
CA PRO A 275 -30.30 -7.57 -1.56
C PRO A 275 -30.41 -7.11 -0.09
N PHE A 276 -29.40 -6.41 0.44
CA PHE A 276 -29.41 -5.94 1.83
C PHE A 276 -30.11 -4.60 2.01
N ILE A 277 -30.30 -3.83 0.93
CA ILE A 277 -30.80 -2.44 1.00
C ILE A 277 -32.24 -2.35 1.54
N PRO A 278 -33.23 -3.14 1.07
CA PRO A 278 -34.59 -3.03 1.55
C PRO A 278 -34.73 -3.26 3.05
N ASP A 279 -34.16 -4.36 3.56
CA ASP A 279 -34.21 -4.71 4.98
C ASP A 279 -33.47 -3.67 5.84
N MET A 280 -32.34 -3.16 5.34
CA MET A 280 -31.56 -2.10 5.99
C MET A 280 -32.37 -0.80 6.13
N ILE A 281 -33.06 -0.38 5.07
CA ILE A 281 -33.88 0.83 5.10
C ILE A 281 -35.06 0.68 6.08
N GLU A 282 -35.71 -0.49 6.10
CA GLU A 282 -36.79 -0.78 7.03
C GLU A 282 -36.30 -0.80 8.49
N ASP A 283 -35.16 -1.43 8.76
CA ASP A 283 -34.52 -1.45 10.08
C ASP A 283 -34.21 -0.03 10.57
N LEU A 284 -33.56 0.77 9.72
CA LEU A 284 -33.20 2.16 10.06
C LEU A 284 -34.41 3.05 10.36
N LYS A 285 -35.50 2.89 9.60
CA LYS A 285 -36.76 3.61 9.82
C LYS A 285 -37.46 3.14 11.09
N SER A 286 -37.63 1.83 11.27
CA SER A 286 -38.38 1.27 12.41
C SER A 286 -37.72 1.58 13.75
N ARG A 287 -36.39 1.68 13.77
CA ARG A 287 -35.60 2.05 14.97
C ARG A 287 -35.46 3.56 15.15
N GLY A 288 -35.99 4.38 14.25
CA GLY A 288 -35.88 5.84 14.31
C GLY A 288 -34.45 6.38 14.16
N ILE A 289 -33.54 5.59 13.57
CA ILE A 289 -32.14 5.99 13.29
C ILE A 289 -32.11 6.89 12.07
N ALA A 290 -32.88 6.56 11.03
CA ALA A 290 -33.10 7.38 9.86
C ALA A 290 -34.47 8.06 9.94
N TYR A 291 -34.53 9.32 9.51
CA TYR A 291 -35.73 10.13 9.49
C TYR A 291 -35.88 10.91 8.18
N GLU A 292 -37.12 11.34 7.88
CA GLU A 292 -37.39 12.13 6.68
C GLU A 292 -36.95 13.59 6.86
N SER A 293 -36.16 14.09 5.93
CA SER A 293 -35.73 15.49 5.84
C SER A 293 -35.78 15.95 4.39
N GLN A 294 -36.55 16.99 4.10
CA GLN A 294 -36.71 17.54 2.75
C GLN A 294 -37.11 16.50 1.68
N GLY A 295 -37.90 15.51 2.10
CA GLY A 295 -38.33 14.40 1.24
C GLY A 295 -37.33 13.26 1.08
N ALA A 296 -36.10 13.38 1.59
CA ALA A 296 -35.10 12.32 1.61
C ALA A 296 -35.03 11.63 2.98
N LEU A 297 -34.63 10.35 2.99
CA LEU A 297 -34.32 9.62 4.22
C LEU A 297 -32.87 9.86 4.60
N VAL A 298 -32.61 10.35 5.80
CA VAL A 298 -31.28 10.74 6.25
C VAL A 298 -30.94 10.19 7.62
N ILE A 299 -29.64 10.01 7.90
CA ILE A 299 -29.08 9.74 9.22
C ILE A 299 -28.25 10.95 9.65
N ASP A 300 -28.56 11.53 10.80
CA ASP A 300 -27.71 12.57 11.38
C ASP A 300 -26.42 11.93 11.92
N VAL A 301 -25.28 12.42 11.45
CA VAL A 301 -23.94 11.90 11.74
C VAL A 301 -22.99 12.95 12.30
N ALA A 302 -23.49 14.15 12.63
CA ALA A 302 -22.69 15.18 13.28
C ALA A 302 -22.27 14.73 14.69
N GLU A 303 -21.03 15.01 15.08
CA GLU A 303 -20.48 14.71 16.39
C GLU A 303 -19.96 15.96 17.08
N GLU A 304 -20.04 15.98 18.41
CA GLU A 304 -19.49 17.07 19.21
C GLU A 304 -17.96 17.11 19.04
N GLY A 305 -17.44 18.25 18.58
CA GLY A 305 -16.01 18.42 18.31
C GLY A 305 -15.63 18.36 16.83
N ASP A 306 -16.58 18.18 15.91
CA ASP A 306 -16.33 18.30 14.49
C ASP A 306 -15.73 19.66 14.13
N ALA A 307 -14.58 19.68 13.47
CA ALA A 307 -13.91 20.92 13.04
C ALA A 307 -14.70 21.70 11.98
N LYS A 308 -15.59 21.03 11.27
CA LYS A 308 -16.56 21.55 10.29
C LYS A 308 -17.85 20.79 10.44
N GLU A 309 -18.96 21.46 10.14
CA GLU A 309 -20.28 20.83 10.09
C GLU A 309 -20.28 19.64 9.14
N VAL A 310 -20.62 18.46 9.66
CA VAL A 310 -20.79 17.23 8.88
C VAL A 310 -22.28 17.10 8.55
N PRO A 311 -22.68 17.20 7.27
CA PRO A 311 -24.08 17.10 6.89
C PRO A 311 -24.61 15.69 7.12
N PRO A 312 -25.94 15.52 7.30
CA PRO A 312 -26.55 14.20 7.43
C PRO A 312 -26.23 13.27 6.24
N CYS A 313 -26.08 11.99 6.52
CA CYS A 313 -25.89 10.97 5.50
C CYS A 313 -27.24 10.67 4.81
N ILE A 314 -27.34 10.86 3.50
CA ILE A 314 -28.56 10.57 2.75
C ILE A 314 -28.58 9.07 2.41
N ILE A 315 -29.59 8.35 2.90
CA ILE A 315 -29.78 6.91 2.68
C ILE A 315 -30.71 6.63 1.52
N GLN A 316 -31.71 7.50 1.28
CA GLN A 316 -32.65 7.35 0.16
C GLN A 316 -33.10 8.72 -0.31
N LYS A 317 -33.10 8.93 -1.63
CA LYS A 317 -33.61 10.15 -2.25
C LYS A 317 -35.13 10.25 -2.14
N SER A 318 -35.68 11.43 -2.43
CA SER A 318 -37.12 11.68 -2.46
C SER A 318 -37.87 10.87 -3.53
N ASP A 319 -37.20 10.42 -4.57
CA ASP A 319 -37.73 9.55 -5.62
C ASP A 319 -37.61 8.03 -5.28
N GLY A 320 -37.10 7.71 -4.07
CA GLY A 320 -36.89 6.34 -3.61
C GLY A 320 -35.57 5.72 -4.07
N ALA A 321 -34.74 6.42 -4.84
CA ALA A 321 -33.48 5.88 -5.32
C ALA A 321 -32.42 5.77 -4.22
N ALA A 322 -31.64 4.68 -4.26
CA ALA A 322 -30.45 4.48 -3.45
C ALA A 322 -29.29 5.37 -3.93
N LEU A 323 -28.37 5.65 -3.05
CA LEU A 323 -27.15 6.42 -3.27
C LEU A 323 -25.89 5.57 -3.01
N TYR A 324 -24.71 6.08 -3.30
CA TYR A 324 -23.46 5.43 -2.93
C TYR A 324 -23.36 5.13 -1.43
N ALA A 325 -23.78 6.05 -0.57
CA ALA A 325 -23.80 5.81 0.87
C ALA A 325 -24.72 4.65 1.28
N THR A 326 -25.81 4.41 0.53
CA THR A 326 -26.73 3.30 0.77
C THR A 326 -26.07 1.96 0.42
N SER A 327 -25.43 1.88 -0.75
CA SER A 327 -24.72 0.66 -1.18
C SER A 327 -23.51 0.38 -0.30
N ASP A 328 -22.73 1.40 0.09
CA ASP A 328 -21.58 1.21 0.98
C ASP A 328 -21.99 0.73 2.37
N LEU A 329 -23.08 1.28 2.93
CA LEU A 329 -23.60 0.83 4.22
C LEU A 329 -24.12 -0.63 4.14
N ALA A 330 -24.81 -0.99 3.05
CA ALA A 330 -25.24 -2.35 2.80
C ALA A 330 -24.04 -3.31 2.59
N THR A 331 -22.97 -2.85 1.94
CA THR A 331 -21.72 -3.60 1.78
C THR A 331 -21.04 -3.87 3.13
N ILE A 332 -21.06 -2.92 4.07
CA ILE A 332 -20.57 -3.16 5.44
C ILE A 332 -21.37 -4.27 6.11
N ILE A 333 -22.70 -4.30 5.94
CA ILE A 333 -23.56 -5.37 6.48
C ILE A 333 -23.19 -6.72 5.86
N ASP A 334 -22.99 -6.79 4.54
CA ASP A 334 -22.56 -8.02 3.86
C ASP A 334 -21.21 -8.51 4.38
N ARG A 335 -20.22 -7.64 4.49
CA ARG A 335 -18.88 -7.96 5.00
C ARG A 335 -18.90 -8.45 6.45
N LYS A 336 -19.77 -7.87 7.28
CA LYS A 336 -19.98 -8.33 8.67
C LYS A 336 -20.68 -9.70 8.72
N LYS A 337 -21.78 -9.87 7.99
CA LYS A 337 -22.60 -11.08 8.03
C LYS A 337 -21.93 -12.29 7.36
N ASN A 338 -21.41 -12.10 6.15
CA ASN A 338 -20.97 -13.20 5.30
C ASN A 338 -19.49 -13.49 5.41
N ILE A 339 -18.67 -12.48 5.74
CA ILE A 339 -17.23 -12.64 5.90
C ILE A 339 -16.85 -12.69 7.38
N GLY A 340 -17.59 -12.01 8.25
CA GLY A 340 -17.24 -11.87 9.67
C GLY A 340 -16.07 -10.89 9.87
N ALA A 341 -15.99 -9.84 9.03
CA ALA A 341 -14.93 -8.85 9.08
C ALA A 341 -14.92 -8.11 10.42
N GLU A 342 -13.78 -8.03 11.07
CA GLU A 342 -13.51 -7.26 12.29
C GLU A 342 -12.86 -5.92 11.95
N SER A 343 -12.18 -5.85 10.79
CA SER A 343 -11.61 -4.63 10.24
C SER A 343 -12.00 -4.50 8.76
N ILE A 344 -12.44 -3.30 8.37
CA ILE A 344 -12.76 -2.98 6.97
C ILE A 344 -11.99 -1.71 6.61
N ILE A 345 -11.11 -1.82 5.62
CA ILE A 345 -10.24 -0.75 5.16
C ILE A 345 -10.60 -0.37 3.73
N TYR A 346 -10.86 0.90 3.48
CA TYR A 346 -11.15 1.42 2.14
C TYR A 346 -9.98 2.26 1.63
N VAL A 347 -9.50 1.95 0.42
CA VAL A 347 -8.41 2.68 -0.24
C VAL A 347 -8.95 3.42 -1.46
N ALA A 348 -9.29 4.69 -1.29
CA ALA A 348 -9.92 5.49 -2.33
C ALA A 348 -9.36 6.93 -2.39
N ASP A 349 -9.83 7.72 -3.37
CA ASP A 349 -9.43 9.12 -3.52
C ASP A 349 -9.78 9.93 -2.27
N LYS A 350 -8.83 10.74 -1.76
CA LYS A 350 -9.01 11.56 -0.55
C LYS A 350 -10.23 12.51 -0.60
N ARG A 351 -10.75 12.81 -1.80
CA ARG A 351 -12.00 13.59 -1.95
C ARG A 351 -13.23 12.88 -1.41
N GLN A 352 -13.14 11.58 -1.16
CA GLN A 352 -14.22 10.78 -0.58
C GLN A 352 -14.19 10.73 0.97
N ASP A 353 -13.30 11.47 1.62
CA ASP A 353 -13.15 11.48 3.09
C ASP A 353 -14.47 11.78 3.83
N LEU A 354 -15.19 12.82 3.40
CA LEU A 354 -16.49 13.15 3.98
C LEU A 354 -17.51 12.02 3.79
N HIS A 355 -17.54 11.41 2.62
CA HIS A 355 -18.44 10.29 2.31
C HIS A 355 -18.18 9.10 3.26
N PHE A 356 -16.92 8.66 3.40
CA PHE A 356 -16.61 7.56 4.31
C PHE A 356 -16.81 7.92 5.78
N THR A 357 -16.56 9.18 6.17
CA THR A 357 -16.93 9.67 7.50
C THR A 357 -18.41 9.49 7.77
N GLN A 358 -19.27 9.88 6.82
CA GLN A 358 -20.73 9.72 6.94
C GLN A 358 -21.15 8.24 7.01
N VAL A 359 -20.60 7.40 6.13
CA VAL A 359 -20.90 5.95 6.09
C VAL A 359 -20.48 5.26 7.38
N PHE A 360 -19.27 5.52 7.88
CA PHE A 360 -18.74 4.88 9.09
C PHE A 360 -19.54 5.27 10.33
N ARG A 361 -19.87 6.56 10.47
CA ARG A 361 -20.71 7.04 11.59
C ARG A 361 -22.13 6.48 11.50
N SER A 362 -22.69 6.38 10.30
CA SER A 362 -23.99 5.73 10.08
C SER A 362 -23.96 4.26 10.48
N ALA A 363 -22.92 3.50 10.09
CA ALA A 363 -22.77 2.09 10.44
C ALA A 363 -22.67 1.88 11.96
N ARG A 364 -21.91 2.73 12.65
CA ARG A 364 -21.79 2.70 14.13
C ARG A 364 -23.10 3.06 14.82
N LYS A 365 -23.74 4.14 14.40
CA LYS A 365 -25.02 4.59 14.95
C LYS A 365 -26.12 3.56 14.74
N ALA A 366 -26.11 2.87 13.61
CA ALA A 366 -27.03 1.78 13.31
C ALA A 366 -26.70 0.47 14.05
N GLY A 367 -25.52 0.34 14.66
CA GLY A 367 -25.07 -0.90 15.30
C GLY A 367 -24.78 -2.02 14.29
N TYR A 368 -24.46 -1.69 13.05
CA TYR A 368 -24.06 -2.67 12.05
C TYR A 368 -22.62 -3.15 12.22
N VAL A 369 -21.85 -2.41 13.00
CA VAL A 369 -20.50 -2.76 13.45
C VAL A 369 -20.40 -2.64 14.97
N ASN A 370 -19.56 -3.47 15.59
CA ASN A 370 -19.29 -3.41 17.03
C ASN A 370 -18.35 -2.23 17.36
N GLU A 371 -18.28 -1.84 18.62
CA GLU A 371 -17.34 -0.79 19.08
C GLU A 371 -15.87 -1.16 18.83
N THR A 372 -15.55 -2.45 18.92
CA THR A 372 -14.21 -2.98 18.69
C THR A 372 -13.85 -3.16 17.22
N ASP A 373 -14.82 -3.10 16.31
CA ASP A 373 -14.56 -3.23 14.86
C ASP A 373 -13.85 -1.98 14.33
N ASN A 374 -12.87 -2.20 13.46
CA ASN A 374 -12.15 -1.11 12.79
C ASN A 374 -12.81 -0.77 11.44
N LEU A 375 -13.14 0.50 11.24
CA LEU A 375 -13.50 1.07 9.94
C LEU A 375 -12.46 2.14 9.62
N GLU A 376 -11.68 1.95 8.57
CA GLU A 376 -10.52 2.77 8.23
C GLU A 376 -10.60 3.26 6.78
N PHE A 377 -10.28 4.53 6.55
CA PHE A 377 -10.18 5.12 5.23
C PHE A 377 -8.76 5.57 4.95
N ILE A 378 -8.16 5.01 3.89
CA ILE A 378 -6.86 5.42 3.37
C ILE A 378 -7.09 6.28 2.14
N GLY A 379 -7.17 7.58 2.36
CA GLY A 379 -7.34 8.56 1.28
C GLY A 379 -6.05 8.82 0.54
N PHE A 380 -6.04 8.67 -0.79
CA PHE A 380 -4.87 8.99 -1.60
C PHE A 380 -5.08 10.24 -2.46
N GLY A 381 -3.98 10.95 -2.71
CA GLY A 381 -3.93 12.13 -3.56
C GLY A 381 -3.86 11.81 -5.05
N THR A 382 -3.75 12.84 -5.87
CA THR A 382 -3.75 12.74 -7.34
C THR A 382 -2.33 12.51 -7.88
N MET A 383 -2.19 11.62 -8.86
CA MET A 383 -1.00 11.54 -9.72
C MET A 383 -1.13 12.55 -10.85
N ASN A 384 -0.19 13.48 -10.93
CA ASN A 384 -0.18 14.56 -11.90
C ASN A 384 0.93 14.38 -12.95
N GLY A 385 0.75 14.95 -14.12
CA GLY A 385 1.79 15.07 -15.15
C GLY A 385 2.81 16.18 -14.81
N LYS A 386 3.81 16.34 -15.68
CA LYS A 386 4.87 17.38 -15.55
C LYS A 386 4.31 18.82 -15.49
N ASP A 387 3.10 19.04 -16.01
CA ASP A 387 2.38 20.32 -15.96
C ASP A 387 1.63 20.56 -14.62
N GLY A 388 1.75 19.64 -13.66
CA GLY A 388 1.08 19.68 -12.36
C GLY A 388 -0.43 19.43 -12.42
N LYS A 389 -0.97 19.00 -13.56
CA LYS A 389 -2.38 18.65 -13.74
C LYS A 389 -2.57 17.14 -13.81
N PRO A 390 -3.77 16.62 -13.46
CA PRO A 390 -4.06 15.20 -13.61
C PRO A 390 -3.72 14.70 -15.01
N PHE A 391 -3.13 13.51 -15.09
CA PHE A 391 -2.71 12.90 -16.35
C PHE A 391 -3.85 12.89 -17.38
N LYS A 392 -3.59 13.49 -18.55
CA LYS A 392 -4.52 13.52 -19.68
C LYS A 392 -3.81 13.05 -20.95
N THR A 393 -4.56 12.44 -21.85
CA THR A 393 -4.07 12.19 -23.21
C THR A 393 -3.89 13.51 -23.95
N ARG A 394 -3.07 13.51 -25.01
CA ARG A 394 -2.90 14.69 -25.89
C ARG A 394 -4.24 15.20 -26.45
N ALA A 395 -5.24 14.32 -26.57
CA ALA A 395 -6.59 14.64 -27.02
C ALA A 395 -7.54 15.12 -25.90
N GLY A 396 -7.06 15.26 -24.64
CA GLY A 396 -7.83 15.81 -23.50
C GLY A 396 -8.57 14.79 -22.64
N GLY A 397 -8.53 13.49 -22.95
CA GLY A 397 -9.09 12.39 -22.13
C GLY A 397 -8.16 11.94 -21.00
N VAL A 398 -8.67 11.15 -20.04
CA VAL A 398 -7.85 10.51 -19.00
C VAL A 398 -6.98 9.43 -19.65
N MET A 399 -5.69 9.39 -19.31
CA MET A 399 -4.76 8.39 -19.86
C MET A 399 -5.12 6.98 -19.36
N ARG A 400 -5.22 6.02 -20.29
CA ARG A 400 -5.37 4.60 -19.94
C ARG A 400 -4.12 4.10 -19.22
N LEU A 401 -4.33 3.26 -18.23
CA LEU A 401 -3.23 2.70 -17.44
C LEU A 401 -2.29 1.84 -18.30
N GLU A 402 -2.81 1.09 -19.26
CA GLU A 402 -2.02 0.29 -20.18
C GLU A 402 -1.05 1.12 -21.04
N HIS A 403 -1.47 2.31 -21.48
CA HIS A 403 -0.60 3.21 -22.24
C HIS A 403 0.55 3.72 -21.37
N LEU A 404 0.28 4.10 -20.11
CA LEU A 404 1.34 4.49 -19.18
C LEU A 404 2.35 3.36 -18.95
N ILE A 405 1.86 2.13 -18.75
CA ILE A 405 2.72 0.96 -18.59
C ILE A 405 3.57 0.73 -19.84
N ALA A 406 3.00 0.86 -21.04
CA ALA A 406 3.71 0.72 -22.31
C ALA A 406 4.80 1.79 -22.48
N ASP A 407 4.51 3.06 -22.16
CA ASP A 407 5.48 4.15 -22.22
C ASP A 407 6.67 3.90 -21.27
N ILE A 408 6.40 3.45 -20.05
CA ILE A 408 7.45 3.12 -19.08
C ILE A 408 8.27 1.92 -19.55
N LYS A 409 7.64 0.87 -20.10
CA LYS A 409 8.34 -0.29 -20.67
C LYS A 409 9.28 0.13 -21.78
N SER A 410 8.85 1.00 -22.70
CA SER A 410 9.72 1.51 -23.77
C SER A 410 10.92 2.25 -23.21
N ALA A 411 10.70 3.17 -22.26
CA ALA A 411 11.79 3.95 -21.65
C ALA A 411 12.78 3.08 -20.86
N VAL A 412 12.32 1.99 -20.24
CA VAL A 412 13.17 1.02 -19.54
C VAL A 412 13.93 0.12 -20.52
N TYR A 413 13.25 -0.35 -21.58
CA TYR A 413 13.86 -1.18 -22.61
C TYR A 413 15.12 -0.52 -23.20
N ASP A 414 15.01 0.76 -23.60
CA ASP A 414 16.11 1.52 -24.18
C ASP A 414 17.33 1.58 -23.23
N LYS A 415 17.10 1.68 -21.92
CA LYS A 415 18.17 1.72 -20.90
C LYS A 415 18.82 0.37 -20.63
N ILE A 416 18.05 -0.71 -20.69
CA ILE A 416 18.55 -2.06 -20.39
C ILE A 416 19.29 -2.66 -21.58
N VAL A 417 18.80 -2.45 -22.80
CA VAL A 417 19.36 -3.07 -23.99
C VAL A 417 20.80 -2.65 -24.27
N GLU A 418 21.15 -1.38 -23.94
CA GLU A 418 22.48 -0.84 -24.20
C GLU A 418 23.60 -1.45 -23.34
N GLY A 419 23.29 -2.00 -22.16
CA GLY A 419 24.32 -2.41 -21.18
C GLY A 419 24.30 -3.87 -20.76
N SER A 420 23.21 -4.60 -20.96
CA SER A 420 23.00 -5.91 -20.31
C SER A 420 23.49 -7.12 -21.13
N GLY A 421 23.56 -7.00 -22.44
CA GLY A 421 23.83 -8.14 -23.36
C GLY A 421 22.70 -9.19 -23.39
N MET A 422 21.54 -8.92 -22.78
CA MET A 422 20.36 -9.78 -22.81
C MET A 422 19.64 -9.68 -24.14
N THR A 423 18.94 -10.74 -24.53
CA THR A 423 18.14 -10.79 -25.77
C THR A 423 16.91 -11.66 -25.56
N GLY A 424 15.90 -11.51 -26.43
CA GLY A 424 14.71 -12.35 -26.45
C GLY A 424 13.89 -12.28 -25.18
N GLU A 425 13.36 -13.42 -24.73
CA GLU A 425 12.44 -13.52 -23.58
C GLU A 425 13.05 -13.02 -22.26
N GLU A 426 14.37 -13.18 -22.06
CA GLU A 426 15.04 -12.69 -20.85
C GLU A 426 15.01 -11.15 -20.79
N LEU A 427 15.32 -10.49 -21.90
CA LEU A 427 15.26 -9.03 -22.01
C LEU A 427 13.83 -8.53 -21.80
N ASP A 428 12.84 -9.17 -22.44
CA ASP A 428 11.44 -8.78 -22.32
C ASP A 428 10.94 -8.92 -20.87
N ARG A 429 11.23 -10.03 -20.21
CA ARG A 429 10.84 -10.26 -18.80
C ARG A 429 11.51 -9.28 -17.86
N THR A 430 12.81 -9.04 -18.02
CA THR A 430 13.54 -8.06 -17.19
C THR A 430 13.00 -6.65 -17.39
N THR A 431 12.74 -6.25 -18.65
CA THR A 431 12.13 -4.96 -18.97
C THR A 431 10.79 -4.77 -18.28
N VAL A 432 9.92 -5.79 -18.31
CA VAL A 432 8.62 -5.74 -17.63
C VAL A 432 8.80 -5.58 -16.12
N THR A 433 9.65 -6.40 -15.50
CA THR A 433 9.91 -6.35 -14.05
C THR A 433 10.43 -4.99 -13.62
N VAL A 434 11.40 -4.43 -14.33
CA VAL A 434 12.00 -3.12 -14.02
C VAL A 434 11.01 -1.97 -14.28
N ALA A 435 10.20 -2.06 -15.33
CA ALA A 435 9.17 -1.08 -15.63
C ALA A 435 8.08 -1.04 -14.55
N LEU A 436 7.62 -2.20 -14.10
CA LEU A 436 6.66 -2.30 -13.01
C LEU A 436 7.24 -1.82 -11.67
N ALA A 437 8.50 -2.10 -11.41
CA ALA A 437 9.18 -1.56 -10.23
C ALA A 437 9.29 -0.04 -10.29
N ALA A 438 9.64 0.54 -11.44
CA ALA A 438 9.66 1.99 -11.63
C ALA A 438 8.30 2.63 -11.35
N LEU A 439 7.22 2.02 -11.84
CA LEU A 439 5.85 2.50 -11.66
C LEU A 439 5.39 2.38 -10.21
N LYS A 440 5.50 1.19 -9.61
CA LYS A 440 5.02 0.90 -8.25
C LYS A 440 5.82 1.66 -7.19
N TYR A 441 7.15 1.59 -7.26
CA TYR A 441 8.02 2.29 -6.33
C TYR A 441 7.86 3.80 -6.44
N GLY A 442 7.72 4.31 -7.69
CA GLY A 442 7.47 5.71 -7.95
C GLY A 442 6.20 6.23 -7.26
N ASP A 443 5.12 5.44 -7.24
CA ASP A 443 3.90 5.76 -6.49
C ASP A 443 4.10 5.58 -4.98
N LEU A 444 4.50 4.38 -4.55
CA LEU A 444 4.59 3.98 -3.14
C LEU A 444 5.61 4.77 -2.32
N SER A 445 6.63 5.37 -2.95
CA SER A 445 7.61 6.22 -2.26
C SER A 445 7.03 7.57 -1.79
N ASN A 446 5.82 7.92 -2.26
CA ASN A 446 5.10 9.11 -1.82
C ASN A 446 4.12 8.77 -0.70
N GLN A 447 3.89 9.71 0.22
CA GLN A 447 2.81 9.58 1.20
C GLN A 447 1.46 9.46 0.47
N ALA A 448 0.63 8.50 0.86
CA ALA A 448 -0.63 8.23 0.18
C ALA A 448 -1.48 9.50 -0.01
N ALA A 449 -1.73 10.28 1.03
CA ALA A 449 -2.58 11.48 0.99
C ALA A 449 -2.02 12.65 0.16
N ARG A 450 -0.74 12.61 -0.25
CA ARG A 450 -0.14 13.69 -1.04
C ARG A 450 -0.34 13.49 -2.54
N ASP A 451 -0.59 14.61 -3.22
CA ASP A 451 -0.47 14.68 -4.68
C ASP A 451 1.00 14.66 -5.06
N TYR A 452 1.32 14.05 -6.19
CA TYR A 452 2.70 14.02 -6.69
C TYR A 452 2.75 14.14 -8.22
N ILE A 453 3.93 14.50 -8.75
CA ILE A 453 4.19 14.57 -10.18
C ILE A 453 4.87 13.28 -10.62
N PHE A 454 4.25 12.57 -11.56
CA PHE A 454 4.85 11.42 -12.21
C PHE A 454 5.65 11.86 -13.43
N ASP A 455 6.92 11.54 -13.44
CA ASP A 455 7.87 11.81 -14.52
C ASP A 455 8.55 10.51 -14.95
N VAL A 456 8.27 10.04 -16.16
CA VAL A 456 8.81 8.77 -16.67
C VAL A 456 10.33 8.75 -16.61
N ASP A 457 11.00 9.83 -17.05
CA ASP A 457 12.47 9.90 -17.08
C ASP A 457 13.08 9.76 -15.69
N ARG A 458 12.47 10.46 -14.70
CA ARG A 458 12.87 10.40 -13.30
C ARG A 458 12.66 9.02 -12.68
N PHE A 459 11.45 8.45 -12.87
CA PHE A 459 11.11 7.18 -12.21
C PHE A 459 11.80 5.96 -12.83
N THR A 460 12.22 6.05 -14.10
CA THR A 460 13.01 5.01 -14.75
C THR A 460 14.53 5.22 -14.64
N ALA A 461 14.99 6.23 -13.89
CA ALA A 461 16.42 6.46 -13.68
C ALA A 461 17.04 5.34 -12.82
N LEU A 462 18.30 5.00 -13.14
CA LEU A 462 19.11 4.03 -12.39
C LEU A 462 19.87 4.69 -11.21
N GLU A 463 19.49 5.91 -10.85
CA GLU A 463 20.08 6.73 -9.80
C GLU A 463 18.98 7.36 -8.95
N GLY A 464 19.32 7.67 -7.70
CA GLY A 464 18.41 8.32 -6.75
C GLY A 464 17.33 7.37 -6.21
N ASN A 465 16.28 7.95 -5.62
CA ASN A 465 15.22 7.18 -4.96
C ASN A 465 14.19 6.64 -5.98
N THR A 466 14.55 5.57 -6.68
CA THR A 466 13.77 4.95 -7.76
C THR A 466 13.74 3.43 -7.64
N GLY A 467 12.68 2.79 -8.18
CA GLY A 467 12.59 1.34 -8.24
C GLY A 467 13.78 0.69 -8.99
N PRO A 468 14.14 1.16 -10.19
CA PRO A 468 15.30 0.63 -10.92
C PRO A 468 16.62 0.71 -10.15
N TYR A 469 16.86 1.78 -9.38
CA TYR A 469 18.04 1.90 -8.53
C TYR A 469 18.10 0.80 -7.46
N ILE A 470 16.97 0.54 -6.80
CA ILE A 470 16.91 -0.51 -5.78
C ILE A 470 17.12 -1.89 -6.41
N LEU A 471 16.46 -2.17 -7.55
CA LEU A 471 16.65 -3.44 -8.28
C LEU A 471 18.08 -3.62 -8.73
N TYR A 472 18.72 -2.55 -9.22
CA TYR A 472 20.13 -2.60 -9.61
C TYR A 472 21.04 -2.95 -8.43
N THR A 473 20.73 -2.44 -7.22
CA THR A 473 21.45 -2.84 -6.00
C THR A 473 21.30 -4.34 -5.73
N VAL A 474 20.08 -4.88 -5.79
CA VAL A 474 19.83 -6.33 -5.59
C VAL A 474 20.56 -7.17 -6.62
N VAL A 475 20.47 -6.83 -7.91
CA VAL A 475 21.13 -7.56 -9.01
C VAL A 475 22.64 -7.52 -8.86
N ARG A 476 23.21 -6.39 -8.45
CA ARG A 476 24.65 -6.29 -8.15
C ARG A 476 25.06 -7.26 -7.04
N LEU A 477 24.30 -7.32 -5.94
CA LEU A 477 24.57 -8.25 -4.85
C LEU A 477 24.46 -9.71 -5.32
N LYS A 478 23.42 -10.06 -6.10
CA LYS A 478 23.29 -11.39 -6.73
C LYS A 478 24.54 -11.72 -7.58
N SER A 479 24.98 -10.79 -8.44
CA SER A 479 26.16 -10.99 -9.29
C SER A 479 27.45 -11.24 -8.49
N ILE A 480 27.63 -10.58 -7.34
CA ILE A 480 28.79 -10.82 -6.47
C ILE A 480 28.73 -12.22 -5.88
N LEU A 481 27.57 -12.63 -5.40
CA LEU A 481 27.33 -13.95 -4.82
C LEU A 481 27.55 -15.07 -5.85
N ASP A 482 27.13 -14.88 -7.10
CA ASP A 482 27.33 -15.83 -8.18
C ASP A 482 28.83 -15.96 -8.56
N LYS A 483 29.53 -14.85 -8.72
CA LYS A 483 30.99 -14.85 -8.96
C LYS A 483 31.76 -15.51 -7.81
N TYR A 484 31.34 -15.33 -6.56
CA TYR A 484 31.94 -16.03 -5.43
C TYR A 484 31.77 -17.54 -5.54
N ARG A 485 30.56 -18.02 -5.91
CA ARG A 485 30.28 -19.45 -6.14
C ARG A 485 31.06 -20.00 -7.31
N GLU A 486 31.13 -19.29 -8.44
CA GLU A 486 31.92 -19.67 -9.64
C GLU A 486 33.42 -19.79 -9.33
N ALA A 487 33.94 -18.98 -8.41
CA ALA A 487 35.30 -19.06 -7.92
C ALA A 487 35.56 -20.21 -6.92
N GLY A 488 34.54 -21.07 -6.69
CA GLY A 488 34.66 -22.23 -5.78
C GLY A 488 34.27 -21.91 -4.33
N GLY A 489 33.67 -20.76 -4.06
CA GLY A 489 33.14 -20.42 -2.76
C GLY A 489 31.97 -21.31 -2.39
N GLY A 490 31.97 -21.84 -1.15
CA GLY A 490 30.87 -22.64 -0.61
C GLY A 490 29.66 -21.81 -0.22
N PRO A 491 28.53 -22.46 0.16
CA PRO A 491 27.37 -21.77 0.71
C PRO A 491 27.76 -21.02 1.99
N VAL A 492 27.30 -19.77 2.09
CA VAL A 492 27.54 -18.90 3.27
C VAL A 492 26.21 -18.54 3.88
N SER A 493 26.10 -18.70 5.20
CA SER A 493 24.91 -18.40 6.01
C SER A 493 25.12 -17.14 6.87
N GLY A 494 24.04 -16.59 7.41
CA GLY A 494 24.12 -15.48 8.38
C GLY A 494 24.95 -15.81 9.63
N GLY A 495 25.12 -17.09 9.98
CA GLY A 495 25.95 -17.55 11.09
C GLY A 495 27.45 -17.24 10.93
N GLU A 496 27.93 -17.08 9.68
CA GLU A 496 29.32 -16.78 9.36
C GLU A 496 29.65 -15.28 9.36
N LEU A 497 28.65 -14.43 9.65
CA LEU A 497 28.84 -12.98 9.78
C LEU A 497 29.85 -12.68 10.90
N GLY A 498 30.88 -11.87 10.62
CA GLY A 498 31.84 -11.35 11.61
C GLY A 498 31.36 -10.05 12.26
N SER A 499 32.20 -9.48 13.12
CA SER A 499 32.01 -8.11 13.60
C SER A 499 32.47 -7.11 12.54
N PRO A 500 31.80 -5.95 12.39
CA PRO A 500 32.19 -4.95 11.42
C PRO A 500 33.61 -4.39 11.73
N VAL A 501 34.45 -4.34 10.71
CA VAL A 501 35.84 -3.88 10.83
C VAL A 501 36.06 -2.45 10.32
N THR A 502 35.10 -1.90 9.60
CA THR A 502 35.14 -0.51 9.12
C THR A 502 33.88 0.26 9.58
N PHE A 503 34.00 1.58 9.59
CA PHE A 503 32.85 2.45 9.91
C PHE A 503 31.67 2.21 8.95
N LYS A 504 31.94 2.07 7.65
CA LYS A 504 30.87 1.81 6.66
C LYS A 504 30.21 0.45 6.84
N GLU A 505 30.98 -0.59 7.17
CA GLU A 505 30.41 -1.89 7.54
C GLU A 505 29.49 -1.74 8.74
N LYS A 506 29.93 -1.06 9.81
CA LYS A 506 29.10 -0.84 11.00
C LYS A 506 27.83 -0.06 10.71
N GLN A 507 27.89 0.96 9.86
CA GLN A 507 26.69 1.68 9.40
C GLN A 507 25.72 0.76 8.67
N LEU A 508 26.22 -0.16 7.83
CA LEU A 508 25.40 -1.11 7.09
C LEU A 508 24.69 -2.11 8.04
N PHE A 509 25.42 -2.62 9.05
CA PHE A 509 24.84 -3.46 10.09
C PHE A 509 23.73 -2.75 10.86
N LEU A 510 24.01 -1.52 11.32
CA LEU A 510 23.05 -0.71 12.08
C LEU A 510 21.80 -0.39 11.26
N LYS A 511 21.97 -0.12 9.96
CA LYS A 511 20.85 0.12 9.06
C LYS A 511 20.03 -1.13 8.82
N ALA A 512 20.66 -2.29 8.63
CA ALA A 512 19.98 -3.58 8.50
C ALA A 512 19.11 -3.90 9.73
N LEU A 513 19.61 -3.64 10.95
CA LEU A 513 18.89 -3.86 12.20
C LEU A 513 17.64 -2.96 12.39
N GLN A 514 17.44 -1.94 11.56
CA GLN A 514 16.24 -1.11 11.57
C GLN A 514 15.08 -1.70 10.76
N ALA A 515 15.29 -2.79 10.01
CA ALA A 515 14.26 -3.40 9.15
C ALA A 515 12.96 -3.73 9.89
N PRO A 516 12.98 -4.42 11.05
CA PRO A 516 11.75 -4.74 11.79
C PRO A 516 10.94 -3.49 12.14
N GLY A 517 11.60 -2.45 12.65
CA GLY A 517 10.95 -1.20 13.03
C GLY A 517 10.36 -0.44 11.84
N ALA A 518 11.00 -0.51 10.67
CA ALA A 518 10.45 0.10 9.45
C ALA A 518 9.18 -0.62 8.96
N ILE A 519 9.15 -1.95 9.07
CA ILE A 519 7.97 -2.75 8.70
C ILE A 519 6.83 -2.50 9.70
N GLU A 520 7.12 -2.49 11.00
CA GLU A 520 6.13 -2.19 12.04
C GLU A 520 5.55 -0.78 11.88
N GLU A 521 6.38 0.25 11.66
CA GLU A 521 5.90 1.60 11.38
C GLU A 521 4.99 1.65 10.14
N ALA A 522 5.38 0.92 9.08
CA ALA A 522 4.56 0.83 7.86
C ALA A 522 3.22 0.12 8.12
N TYR A 523 3.21 -0.90 8.97
CA TYR A 523 2.01 -1.60 9.41
C TYR A 523 1.09 -0.68 10.21
N GLU A 524 1.59 -0.05 11.28
CA GLU A 524 0.80 0.81 12.16
C GLU A 524 0.19 2.01 11.43
N LYS A 525 0.95 2.62 10.52
CA LYS A 525 0.54 3.83 9.79
C LYS A 525 -0.13 3.55 8.45
N ARG A 526 -0.27 2.29 8.04
CA ARG A 526 -0.72 1.90 6.69
C ARG A 526 0.09 2.63 5.60
N ALA A 527 1.41 2.68 5.78
CA ALA A 527 2.29 3.61 5.09
C ALA A 527 3.44 2.93 4.32
N PRO A 528 3.20 2.37 3.12
CA PRO A 528 4.23 1.72 2.31
C PRO A 528 5.47 2.60 2.03
N HIS A 529 5.31 3.93 1.99
CA HIS A 529 6.42 4.87 1.78
C HIS A 529 7.51 4.80 2.86
N VAL A 530 7.20 4.30 4.05
CA VAL A 530 8.18 4.06 5.12
C VAL A 530 9.15 2.95 4.70
N ILE A 531 8.63 1.85 4.13
CA ILE A 531 9.46 0.76 3.59
C ILE A 531 10.29 1.28 2.41
N CYS A 532 9.71 2.05 1.49
CA CYS A 532 10.45 2.64 0.37
C CYS A 532 11.63 3.48 0.85
N ARG A 533 11.41 4.36 1.82
CA ARG A 533 12.47 5.19 2.42
C ARG A 533 13.57 4.32 3.04
N TYR A 534 13.17 3.32 3.82
CA TYR A 534 14.12 2.41 4.47
C TYR A 534 14.99 1.66 3.45
N VAL A 535 14.38 1.07 2.44
CA VAL A 535 15.09 0.30 1.39
C VAL A 535 16.04 1.19 0.59
N TYR A 536 15.63 2.42 0.28
CA TYR A 536 16.50 3.39 -0.39
C TYR A 536 17.75 3.71 0.45
N GLU A 537 17.56 4.06 1.72
CA GLU A 537 18.67 4.37 2.64
C GLU A 537 19.60 3.16 2.84
N LEU A 538 19.06 1.94 2.96
CA LEU A 538 19.84 0.72 3.04
C LEU A 538 20.65 0.46 1.77
N SER A 539 20.02 0.64 0.60
CA SER A 539 20.66 0.48 -0.70
C SER A 539 21.79 1.48 -0.93
N ASP A 540 21.59 2.73 -0.51
CA ASP A 540 22.59 3.80 -0.64
C ASP A 540 23.84 3.52 0.22
N ILE A 541 23.65 3.14 1.48
CA ILE A 541 24.74 2.71 2.38
C ILE A 541 25.44 1.47 1.82
N CYS A 542 24.69 0.49 1.32
CA CYS A 542 25.25 -0.73 0.73
C CYS A 542 26.10 -0.43 -0.51
N ASN A 543 25.64 0.44 -1.41
CA ASN A 543 26.39 0.85 -2.57
C ASN A 543 27.67 1.63 -2.20
N GLY A 544 27.59 2.48 -1.17
CA GLY A 544 28.76 3.18 -0.59
C GLY A 544 29.79 2.21 0.01
N PHE A 545 29.35 1.17 0.71
CA PHE A 545 30.23 0.11 1.22
C PHE A 545 30.89 -0.66 0.08
N TYR A 546 30.13 -1.08 -0.92
CA TYR A 546 30.63 -1.82 -2.09
C TYR A 546 31.68 -1.02 -2.88
N HIS A 547 31.46 0.29 -3.04
CA HIS A 547 32.40 1.15 -3.77
C HIS A 547 33.79 1.18 -3.11
N ASP A 548 33.83 1.17 -1.78
CA ASP A 548 35.09 1.27 -1.01
C ASP A 548 35.69 -0.11 -0.65
N THR A 549 34.94 -1.20 -0.90
CA THR A 549 35.34 -2.54 -0.45
C THR A 549 35.31 -3.55 -1.60
N ASN A 550 36.50 -4.05 -1.98
CA ASN A 550 36.59 -5.10 -3.00
C ASN A 550 36.43 -6.48 -2.33
N ILE A 551 35.17 -6.95 -2.22
CA ILE A 551 34.83 -8.17 -1.49
C ILE A 551 35.49 -9.42 -2.08
N LEU A 552 35.46 -9.57 -3.41
CA LEU A 552 35.93 -10.80 -4.09
C LEU A 552 37.44 -10.93 -4.08
N SER A 553 38.20 -9.83 -4.06
CA SER A 553 39.65 -9.84 -3.99
C SER A 553 40.22 -9.66 -2.57
N GLU A 554 39.37 -9.75 -1.53
CA GLU A 554 39.83 -9.78 -0.15
C GLU A 554 40.75 -10.96 0.07
N PRO A 555 42.02 -10.73 0.49
CA PRO A 555 43.02 -11.81 0.67
C PRO A 555 42.76 -12.65 1.92
N ASP A 556 42.12 -12.10 2.94
CA ASP A 556 41.69 -12.84 4.15
C ASP A 556 40.39 -13.60 3.83
N GLU A 557 40.53 -14.92 3.64
CA GLU A 557 39.39 -15.78 3.32
C GLU A 557 38.28 -15.80 4.40
N LYS A 558 38.62 -15.55 5.67
CA LYS A 558 37.65 -15.42 6.75
C LYS A 558 36.85 -14.13 6.57
N LEU A 559 37.54 -13.00 6.42
CA LEU A 559 36.89 -11.69 6.22
C LEU A 559 36.09 -11.66 4.93
N LYS A 560 36.58 -12.31 3.86
CA LYS A 560 35.82 -12.47 2.60
C LYS A 560 34.47 -13.16 2.86
N LYS A 561 34.48 -14.30 3.57
CA LYS A 561 33.25 -15.05 3.91
C LYS A 561 32.31 -14.21 4.78
N GLU A 562 32.82 -13.49 5.75
CA GLU A 562 32.04 -12.61 6.61
C GLU A 562 31.33 -11.51 5.82
N ARG A 563 32.02 -10.91 4.82
CA ARG A 563 31.43 -9.92 3.90
C ARG A 563 30.42 -10.53 2.94
N ILE A 564 30.67 -11.74 2.46
CA ILE A 564 29.67 -12.48 1.65
C ILE A 564 28.42 -12.77 2.46
N ALA A 565 28.55 -13.16 3.76
CA ALA A 565 27.41 -13.29 4.68
C ALA A 565 26.64 -11.98 4.81
N LEU A 566 27.36 -10.87 5.01
CA LEU A 566 26.75 -9.54 5.14
C LEU A 566 25.91 -9.17 3.91
N ILE A 567 26.49 -9.24 2.71
CA ILE A 567 25.76 -8.88 1.49
C ILE A 567 24.60 -9.84 1.18
N THR A 568 24.69 -11.10 1.60
CA THR A 568 23.57 -12.05 1.52
C THR A 568 22.41 -11.55 2.38
N ILE A 569 22.66 -11.21 3.65
CA ILE A 569 21.65 -10.68 4.57
C ILE A 569 21.04 -9.38 4.01
N ILE A 570 21.86 -8.45 3.52
CA ILE A 570 21.36 -7.18 2.96
C ILE A 570 20.47 -7.42 1.74
N LYS A 571 20.88 -8.32 0.83
CA LYS A 571 20.07 -8.71 -0.33
C LYS A 571 18.71 -9.29 0.11
N ASP A 572 18.71 -10.17 1.11
CA ASP A 572 17.47 -10.81 1.60
C ASP A 572 16.54 -9.77 2.25
N ILE A 573 17.07 -8.85 3.07
CA ILE A 573 16.29 -7.75 3.66
C ILE A 573 15.65 -6.88 2.58
N ILE A 574 16.41 -6.45 1.56
CA ILE A 574 15.87 -5.61 0.49
C ILE A 574 14.79 -6.38 -0.28
N THR A 575 15.04 -7.65 -0.61
CA THR A 575 14.08 -8.48 -1.36
C THR A 575 12.78 -8.65 -0.59
N GLU A 576 12.82 -8.99 0.70
CA GLU A 576 11.64 -9.14 1.53
C GLU A 576 10.84 -7.83 1.66
N CYS A 577 11.53 -6.70 1.82
CA CYS A 577 10.88 -5.39 1.79
C CYS A 577 10.20 -5.07 0.44
N LEU A 578 10.84 -5.43 -0.68
CA LEU A 578 10.25 -5.25 -2.02
C LEU A 578 9.02 -6.15 -2.23
N GLU A 579 9.00 -7.36 -1.68
CA GLU A 579 7.84 -8.25 -1.71
C GLU A 579 6.64 -7.63 -0.98
N LEU A 580 6.86 -6.93 0.15
CA LEU A 580 5.81 -6.18 0.86
C LEU A 580 5.26 -5.02 0.03
N LEU A 581 6.06 -4.46 -0.86
CA LEU A 581 5.65 -3.44 -1.82
C LEU A 581 5.03 -4.02 -3.10
N GLY A 582 4.98 -5.36 -3.22
CA GLY A 582 4.51 -6.04 -4.43
C GLY A 582 5.47 -5.88 -5.62
N ILE A 583 6.75 -5.69 -5.38
CA ILE A 583 7.78 -5.49 -6.39
C ILE A 583 8.65 -6.73 -6.50
N GLU A 584 8.73 -7.31 -7.69
CA GLU A 584 9.59 -8.46 -8.00
C GLU A 584 11.03 -8.03 -8.30
N THR A 585 11.98 -8.93 -8.02
CA THR A 585 13.41 -8.69 -8.31
C THR A 585 13.88 -9.55 -9.47
N PRO A 586 14.51 -8.97 -10.52
CA PRO A 586 15.06 -9.74 -11.62
C PRO A 586 16.35 -10.45 -11.21
N GLU A 587 16.75 -11.46 -12.00
CA GLU A 587 18.03 -12.13 -11.79
C GLU A 587 19.20 -11.32 -12.36
N ARG A 588 18.97 -10.61 -13.46
CA ARG A 588 19.95 -9.76 -14.15
C ARG A 588 19.29 -8.46 -14.60
N MET A 589 20.11 -7.43 -14.77
CA MET A 589 19.67 -6.11 -15.24
C MET A 589 20.77 -5.41 -16.02
#